data_9e0ec2a76c2e139199ade11c006dd300
#
_entry.id   9e0ec2a76c2e139199ade11c006dd300
#
_cell.length_a   1.000
_cell.length_b   1.000
_cell.length_c   1.000
_cell.angle_alpha   90.00
_cell.angle_beta   90.00
_cell.angle_gamma   90.00
#
_symmetry.space_group_name_H-M   'P 1'
#
loop_
_entity.id
_entity.type
_entity.pdbx_description
1 polymer ?
#
loop_
_entity_poly.entity_id
_entity_poly.type
_entity_poly.pdbx_seq_one_letter_code
_entity_poly.pdbx_strand_id
1 'polypeptide(L)'
;MAASDPSGSDPSGSARLHRRFVETAAGLSRPLKEALDRAGPLGLPDRSQVTPGYFLSRTVVNQLLSAPAARSIWRRVEDLARETGCEIPALFIRERETQVRACGVSAAKFRALLALAGAEREGGLDAASLKAMDDLARAQHLRAIRGIGPWSCDMVALFYCRSPDIWPEGDAAVQRTFKGLIGRRHPARTAARFAPHRSTLALYMWRLVALERSDLAPPGGA
;
A
#
# COMPACT_ATOMS: atom_id res chain seq x y z
N MET A 1 23.22 -16.68 -8.84
CA MET A 1 22.20 -17.15 -7.88
C MET A 1 21.03 -16.18 -7.94
N ALA A 2 19.91 -16.60 -8.51
CA ALA A 2 18.72 -15.77 -8.62
C ALA A 2 18.12 -15.56 -7.23
N ALA A 3 17.91 -14.29 -6.85
CA ALA A 3 17.25 -13.93 -5.62
C ALA A 3 15.79 -14.45 -5.67
N SER A 4 15.45 -15.35 -4.76
CA SER A 4 14.10 -15.86 -4.58
C SER A 4 13.20 -14.70 -4.16
N ASP A 5 12.17 -14.40 -4.94
CA ASP A 5 11.13 -13.44 -4.61
C ASP A 5 10.34 -13.95 -3.38
N PRO A 6 10.29 -13.22 -2.24
CA PRO A 6 9.61 -13.67 -1.03
C PRO A 6 8.08 -13.55 -1.10
N SER A 7 7.50 -13.19 -2.26
CA SER A 7 6.05 -13.17 -2.44
C SER A 7 5.57 -14.59 -2.77
N GLY A 8 4.98 -15.29 -1.80
CA GLY A 8 4.34 -16.61 -1.99
C GLY A 8 3.14 -16.59 -2.94
N SER A 9 3.30 -16.00 -4.12
CA SER A 9 2.32 -15.96 -5.20
C SER A 9 2.51 -17.18 -6.10
N ASP A 10 1.43 -17.92 -6.35
CA ASP A 10 1.38 -18.97 -7.36
C ASP A 10 1.73 -18.38 -8.75
N PRO A 11 2.91 -18.70 -9.33
CA PRO A 11 3.33 -18.11 -10.61
C PRO A 11 2.35 -18.45 -11.75
N SER A 12 1.71 -19.61 -11.69
CA SER A 12 0.75 -20.06 -12.71
C SER A 12 -0.57 -19.30 -12.60
N GLY A 13 -1.03 -19.00 -11.38
CA GLY A 13 -2.20 -18.19 -11.10
C GLY A 13 -2.00 -16.74 -11.53
N SER A 14 -0.85 -16.15 -11.21
CA SER A 14 -0.51 -14.79 -11.61
C SER A 14 -0.43 -14.63 -13.13
N ALA A 15 0.17 -15.58 -13.84
CA ALA A 15 0.26 -15.56 -15.30
C ALA A 15 -1.13 -15.70 -15.97
N ARG A 16 -2.00 -16.53 -15.43
CA ARG A 16 -3.39 -16.70 -15.92
C ARG A 16 -4.21 -15.43 -15.70
N LEU A 17 -4.11 -14.81 -14.53
CA LEU A 17 -4.78 -13.55 -14.22
C LEU A 17 -4.26 -12.42 -15.12
N HIS A 18 -2.95 -12.36 -15.35
CA HIS A 18 -2.34 -11.40 -16.26
C HIS A 18 -2.91 -11.49 -17.67
N ARG A 19 -2.97 -12.68 -18.28
CA ARG A 19 -3.58 -12.87 -19.61
C ARG A 19 -5.01 -12.35 -19.66
N ARG A 20 -5.84 -12.70 -18.66
CA ARG A 20 -7.21 -12.20 -18.57
C ARG A 20 -7.28 -10.68 -18.49
N PHE A 21 -6.34 -10.03 -17.77
CA PHE A 21 -6.25 -8.58 -17.69
C PHE A 21 -5.90 -7.94 -19.02
N VAL A 22 -4.94 -8.51 -19.74
CA VAL A 22 -4.53 -8.05 -21.09
C VAL A 22 -5.69 -8.18 -22.07
N GLU A 23 -6.41 -9.30 -22.06
CA GLU A 23 -7.61 -9.51 -22.89
C GLU A 23 -8.72 -8.49 -22.55
N THR A 24 -9.00 -8.25 -21.28
CA THR A 24 -9.97 -7.24 -20.85
C THR A 24 -9.55 -5.84 -21.33
N ALA A 25 -8.28 -5.50 -21.16
CA ALA A 25 -7.72 -4.21 -21.57
C ALA A 25 -7.76 -4.01 -23.09
N ALA A 26 -7.56 -5.06 -23.88
CA ALA A 26 -7.64 -5.01 -25.35
C ALA A 26 -9.01 -4.51 -25.84
N GLY A 27 -10.09 -4.93 -25.18
CA GLY A 27 -11.45 -4.46 -25.47
C GLY A 27 -11.77 -3.04 -24.94
N LEU A 28 -10.87 -2.45 -24.15
CA LEU A 28 -11.09 -1.16 -23.50
C LEU A 28 -10.19 -0.06 -24.04
N SER A 29 -8.88 -0.28 -24.05
CA SER A 29 -7.89 0.74 -24.38
C SER A 29 -6.58 0.12 -24.83
N ARG A 30 -6.10 0.48 -26.02
CA ARG A 30 -4.79 0.03 -26.51
C ARG A 30 -3.65 0.46 -25.59
N PRO A 31 -3.55 1.72 -25.09
CA PRO A 31 -2.52 2.12 -24.14
C PRO A 31 -2.54 1.29 -22.85
N LEU A 32 -3.73 0.96 -22.33
CA LEU A 32 -3.83 0.12 -21.12
C LEU A 32 -3.30 -1.29 -21.40
N LYS A 33 -3.68 -1.90 -22.52
CA LYS A 33 -3.19 -3.23 -22.91
C LYS A 33 -1.65 -3.24 -23.00
N GLU A 34 -1.07 -2.30 -23.73
CA GLU A 34 0.38 -2.21 -23.93
C GLU A 34 1.12 -1.98 -22.59
N ALA A 35 0.54 -1.18 -21.69
CA ALA A 35 1.09 -0.96 -20.36
C ALA A 35 1.07 -2.23 -19.48
N LEU A 36 -0.03 -2.99 -19.53
CA LEU A 36 -0.11 -4.26 -18.80
C LEU A 36 0.87 -5.29 -19.35
N ASP A 37 0.98 -5.42 -20.69
CA ASP A 37 1.97 -6.32 -21.32
C ASP A 37 3.40 -5.98 -20.86
N ARG A 38 3.76 -4.70 -20.84
CA ARG A 38 5.08 -4.24 -20.37
C ARG A 38 5.33 -4.54 -18.89
N ALA A 39 4.31 -4.44 -18.06
CA ALA A 39 4.44 -4.67 -16.62
C ALA A 39 4.65 -6.14 -16.27
N GLY A 40 4.15 -7.07 -17.10
CA GLY A 40 4.21 -8.51 -16.87
C GLY A 40 3.30 -9.00 -15.73
N PRO A 41 3.27 -10.30 -15.45
CA PRO A 41 2.43 -10.87 -14.39
C PRO A 41 2.79 -10.31 -13.00
N LEU A 42 1.77 -9.97 -12.21
CA LEU A 42 1.90 -9.50 -10.83
C LEU A 42 1.06 -10.35 -9.88
N GLY A 43 1.61 -10.63 -8.70
CA GLY A 43 0.89 -11.21 -7.58
C GLY A 43 0.69 -10.20 -6.46
N LEU A 44 -0.35 -10.36 -5.64
CA LEU A 44 -0.56 -9.55 -4.45
C LEU A 44 0.53 -9.86 -3.42
N PRO A 45 1.37 -8.88 -3.04
CA PRO A 45 2.38 -9.10 -2.03
C PRO A 45 1.73 -9.36 -0.67
N ASP A 46 2.35 -10.20 0.13
CA ASP A 46 1.96 -10.42 1.53
C ASP A 46 2.85 -9.59 2.45
N ARG A 47 2.25 -8.71 3.24
CA ARG A 47 2.93 -7.88 4.24
C ARG A 47 2.40 -8.15 5.65
N SER A 48 1.80 -9.31 5.88
CA SER A 48 1.29 -9.71 7.18
C SER A 48 2.32 -10.36 8.10
N GLN A 49 3.61 -10.35 7.73
CA GLN A 49 4.72 -10.84 8.57
C GLN A 49 5.07 -9.90 9.72
N VAL A 50 4.55 -8.67 9.69
CA VAL A 50 4.67 -7.70 10.78
C VAL A 50 3.33 -7.54 11.49
N THR A 51 3.31 -6.92 12.68
CA THR A 51 2.05 -6.64 13.38
C THR A 51 1.21 -5.60 12.61
N PRO A 52 -0.13 -5.61 12.76
CA PRO A 52 -0.99 -4.57 12.16
C PRO A 52 -0.59 -3.16 12.57
N GLY A 53 -0.20 -2.98 13.84
CA GLY A 53 0.26 -1.69 14.35
C GLY A 53 1.54 -1.21 13.69
N TYR A 54 2.52 -2.09 13.46
CA TYR A 54 3.71 -1.75 12.69
C TYR A 54 3.34 -1.35 11.26
N PHE A 55 2.52 -2.17 10.59
CA PHE A 55 2.09 -1.91 9.21
C PHE A 55 1.35 -0.58 9.07
N LEU A 56 0.39 -0.31 9.95
CA LEU A 56 -0.38 0.93 9.97
C LEU A 56 0.49 2.14 10.33
N SER A 57 1.42 2.01 11.27
CA SER A 57 2.37 3.08 11.62
C SER A 57 3.20 3.51 10.42
N ARG A 58 3.74 2.55 9.68
CA ARG A 58 4.46 2.81 8.44
C ARG A 58 3.54 3.44 7.38
N THR A 59 2.30 2.98 7.27
CA THR A 59 1.31 3.53 6.35
C THR A 59 1.00 4.99 6.66
N VAL A 60 0.80 5.35 7.94
CA VAL A 60 0.60 6.74 8.39
C VAL A 60 1.80 7.62 8.05
N VAL A 61 3.03 7.14 8.29
CA VAL A 61 4.25 7.89 7.94
C VAL A 61 4.32 8.14 6.43
N ASN A 62 3.88 7.18 5.62
CA ASN A 62 3.95 7.27 4.15
C ASN A 62 2.90 8.21 3.53
N GLN A 63 1.83 8.57 4.25
CA GLN A 63 0.78 9.44 3.72
C GLN A 63 1.35 10.74 3.12
N LEU A 64 0.94 11.08 1.90
CA LEU A 64 1.29 12.33 1.20
C LEU A 64 2.79 12.60 1.06
N LEU A 65 3.62 11.58 1.02
CA LEU A 65 5.06 11.69 0.80
C LEU A 65 5.49 10.97 -0.47
N SER A 66 6.61 11.42 -1.04
CA SER A 66 7.31 10.61 -2.04
C SER A 66 7.92 9.35 -1.39
N ALA A 67 8.05 8.27 -2.15
CA ALA A 67 8.60 7.02 -1.64
C ALA A 67 10.03 7.16 -1.04
N PRO A 68 10.96 7.96 -1.62
CA PRO A 68 12.26 8.20 -0.99
C PRO A 68 12.17 8.92 0.36
N ALA A 69 11.35 10.00 0.44
CA ALA A 69 11.15 10.73 1.69
C ALA A 69 10.53 9.85 2.78
N ALA A 70 9.49 9.09 2.44
CA ALA A 70 8.85 8.16 3.35
C ALA A 70 9.83 7.11 3.89
N ARG A 71 10.65 6.50 3.01
CA ARG A 71 11.68 5.54 3.42
C ARG A 71 12.71 6.14 4.37
N SER A 72 13.18 7.38 4.08
CA SER A 72 14.16 8.06 4.92
C SER A 72 13.61 8.37 6.32
N ILE A 73 12.35 8.84 6.41
CA ILE A 73 11.71 9.12 7.70
C ILE A 73 11.49 7.80 8.47
N TRP A 74 10.95 6.77 7.79
CA TRP A 74 10.67 5.49 8.43
C TRP A 74 11.94 4.85 9.00
N ARG A 75 13.05 4.87 8.27
CA ARG A 75 14.33 4.35 8.77
C ARG A 75 14.77 5.05 10.06
N ARG A 76 14.65 6.40 10.15
CA ARG A 76 14.96 7.12 11.39
C ARG A 76 14.03 6.75 12.55
N VAL A 77 12.77 6.44 12.26
CA VAL A 77 11.83 5.94 13.28
C VAL A 77 12.23 4.54 13.76
N GLU A 78 12.65 3.66 12.86
CA GLU A 78 13.18 2.33 13.20
C GLU A 78 14.49 2.42 13.99
N ASP A 79 15.38 3.35 13.63
CA ASP A 79 16.63 3.61 14.37
C ASP A 79 16.30 4.07 15.80
N LEU A 80 15.39 5.04 15.96
CA LEU A 80 14.95 5.50 17.28
C LEU A 80 14.32 4.39 18.11
N ALA A 81 13.51 3.52 17.50
CA ALA A 81 12.91 2.38 18.17
C ALA A 81 14.00 1.43 18.71
N ARG A 82 15.04 1.17 17.93
CA ARG A 82 16.18 0.34 18.29
C ARG A 82 17.02 0.98 19.43
N GLU A 83 17.30 2.29 19.34
CA GLU A 83 18.06 3.04 20.35
C GLU A 83 17.34 3.07 21.70
N THR A 84 16.01 3.14 21.69
CA THR A 84 15.19 3.18 22.90
C THR A 84 14.76 1.80 23.41
N GLY A 85 15.10 0.73 22.70
CA GLY A 85 14.68 -0.63 23.03
C GLY A 85 13.17 -0.85 22.96
N CYS A 86 12.45 -0.02 22.16
CA CYS A 86 11.01 -0.06 22.02
C CYS A 86 10.59 -0.68 20.68
N GLU A 87 9.59 -1.54 20.72
CA GLU A 87 8.94 -1.98 19.49
C GLU A 87 7.97 -0.92 18.96
N ILE A 88 7.73 -0.94 17.65
CA ILE A 88 6.69 -0.13 17.01
C ILE A 88 5.36 -0.92 17.12
N PRO A 89 4.27 -0.28 17.58
CA PRO A 89 4.07 1.14 17.84
C PRO A 89 4.25 1.60 19.30
N ALA A 90 4.75 0.76 20.21
CA ALA A 90 4.97 1.14 21.62
C ALA A 90 5.89 2.38 21.78
N LEU A 91 6.66 2.72 20.73
CA LEU A 91 7.45 3.96 20.64
C LEU A 91 6.58 5.24 20.73
N PHE A 92 5.33 5.20 20.24
CA PHE A 92 4.49 6.38 20.08
C PHE A 92 3.71 6.71 21.35
N ILE A 93 4.39 7.38 22.27
CA ILE A 93 3.87 7.93 23.53
C ILE A 93 4.16 9.43 23.60
N ARG A 94 3.41 10.17 24.44
CA ARG A 94 3.52 11.64 24.55
C ARG A 94 4.93 12.09 24.91
N GLU A 95 5.58 11.38 25.80
CA GLU A 95 6.92 11.67 26.33
C GLU A 95 8.01 11.61 25.24
N ARG A 96 7.74 10.92 24.14
CA ARG A 96 8.66 10.79 23.00
C ARG A 96 8.27 11.64 21.78
N GLU A 97 7.27 12.52 21.90
CA GLU A 97 6.82 13.35 20.77
C GLU A 97 7.99 14.09 20.11
N THR A 98 8.84 14.75 20.89
CA THR A 98 9.98 15.52 20.37
C THR A 98 10.93 14.64 19.58
N GLN A 99 11.27 13.46 20.09
CA GLN A 99 12.18 12.51 19.45
C GLN A 99 11.60 11.95 18.14
N VAL A 100 10.32 11.53 18.16
CA VAL A 100 9.65 11.01 16.97
C VAL A 100 9.50 12.09 15.90
N ARG A 101 9.21 13.31 16.29
CA ARG A 101 9.12 14.44 15.35
C ARG A 101 10.49 14.84 14.75
N ALA A 102 11.57 14.69 15.51
CA ALA A 102 12.93 14.87 15.01
C ALA A 102 13.27 13.87 13.88
N CYS A 103 12.63 12.70 13.83
CA CYS A 103 12.72 11.78 12.70
C CYS A 103 12.11 12.32 11.39
N GLY A 104 11.38 13.45 11.43
CA GLY A 104 10.68 14.04 10.29
C GLY A 104 9.16 13.72 10.27
N VAL A 105 8.63 13.21 11.35
CA VAL A 105 7.20 12.96 11.51
C VAL A 105 6.48 14.27 11.86
N SER A 106 5.47 14.66 11.07
CA SER A 106 4.68 15.87 11.35
C SER A 106 3.84 15.72 12.63
N ALA A 107 3.47 16.84 13.26
CA ALA A 107 2.61 16.82 14.44
C ALA A 107 1.25 16.11 14.18
N ALA A 108 0.67 16.26 12.98
CA ALA A 108 -0.56 15.58 12.64
C ALA A 108 -0.38 14.06 12.56
N LYS A 109 0.72 13.59 11.94
CA LYS A 109 1.07 12.16 11.88
C LYS A 109 1.38 11.61 13.26
N PHE A 110 2.10 12.36 14.10
CA PHE A 110 2.38 11.93 15.47
C PHE A 110 1.09 11.70 16.26
N ARG A 111 0.11 12.60 16.16
CA ARG A 111 -1.21 12.40 16.81
C ARG A 111 -1.94 11.15 16.30
N ALA A 112 -1.82 10.83 15.02
CA ALA A 112 -2.38 9.60 14.45
C ALA A 112 -1.65 8.35 14.99
N LEU A 113 -0.31 8.39 15.05
CA LEU A 113 0.53 7.30 15.59
C LEU A 113 0.26 7.07 17.08
N LEU A 114 0.06 8.14 17.85
CA LEU A 114 -0.33 8.04 19.27
C LEU A 114 -1.69 7.35 19.44
N ALA A 115 -2.69 7.71 18.62
CA ALA A 115 -4.00 7.07 18.64
C ALA A 115 -3.91 5.59 18.22
N LEU A 116 -3.09 5.28 17.23
CA LEU A 116 -2.84 3.92 16.78
C LEU A 116 -2.20 3.06 17.88
N ALA A 117 -1.20 3.59 18.58
CA ALA A 117 -0.57 2.91 19.73
C ALA A 117 -1.56 2.67 20.88
N GLY A 118 -2.50 3.57 21.07
CA GLY A 118 -3.63 3.38 22.02
C GLY A 118 -4.51 2.21 21.61
N ALA A 119 -4.98 2.22 20.38
CA ALA A 119 -5.85 1.15 19.85
C ALA A 119 -5.18 -0.23 19.91
N GLU A 120 -3.87 -0.32 19.66
CA GLU A 120 -3.14 -1.59 19.76
C GLU A 120 -3.04 -2.09 21.20
N ARG A 121 -2.75 -1.22 22.16
CA ARG A 121 -2.73 -1.57 23.59
C ARG A 121 -4.09 -2.06 24.10
N GLU A 122 -5.17 -1.55 23.53
CA GLU A 122 -6.54 -1.95 23.84
C GLU A 122 -6.99 -3.21 23.08
N GLY A 123 -6.09 -3.85 22.31
CA GLY A 123 -6.39 -5.06 21.55
C GLY A 123 -7.18 -4.82 20.25
N GLY A 124 -7.39 -3.55 19.85
CA GLY A 124 -8.17 -3.18 18.66
C GLY A 124 -7.46 -3.48 17.33
N LEU A 125 -6.22 -3.96 17.36
CA LEU A 125 -5.42 -4.28 16.17
C LEU A 125 -4.98 -5.75 16.14
N ASP A 126 -5.82 -6.67 16.64
CA ASP A 126 -5.52 -8.09 16.53
C ASP A 126 -5.53 -8.57 15.08
N ALA A 127 -4.44 -9.24 14.66
CA ALA A 127 -4.23 -9.66 13.28
C ALA A 127 -5.27 -10.68 12.79
N ALA A 128 -5.66 -11.62 13.65
CA ALA A 128 -6.65 -12.64 13.32
C ALA A 128 -8.03 -12.02 13.13
N SER A 129 -8.43 -11.14 14.07
CA SER A 129 -9.68 -10.41 13.99
C SER A 129 -9.77 -9.55 12.73
N LEU A 130 -8.73 -8.79 12.40
CA LEU A 130 -8.70 -7.96 11.20
C LEU A 130 -8.79 -8.78 9.91
N LYS A 131 -8.18 -9.96 9.86
CA LYS A 131 -8.26 -10.86 8.69
C LYS A 131 -9.62 -11.56 8.57
N ALA A 132 -10.31 -11.79 9.69
CA ALA A 132 -11.63 -12.41 9.71
C ALA A 132 -12.76 -11.46 9.31
N MET A 133 -12.57 -10.14 9.46
CA MET A 133 -13.55 -9.13 9.03
C MET A 133 -13.65 -9.06 7.51
N ASP A 134 -14.86 -8.83 7.00
CA ASP A 134 -15.02 -8.37 5.62
C ASP A 134 -14.41 -6.97 5.42
N ASP A 135 -14.25 -6.55 4.16
CA ASP A 135 -13.55 -5.29 3.84
C ASP A 135 -14.29 -4.06 4.38
N LEU A 136 -15.63 -4.08 4.42
CA LEU A 136 -16.43 -2.96 4.92
C LEU A 136 -16.33 -2.85 6.45
N ALA A 137 -16.53 -3.95 7.15
CA ALA A 137 -16.43 -4.02 8.61
C ALA A 137 -15.03 -3.61 9.08
N ARG A 138 -13.99 -4.13 8.40
CA ARG A 138 -12.59 -3.78 8.67
C ARG A 138 -12.33 -2.28 8.46
N ALA A 139 -12.82 -1.71 7.36
CA ALA A 139 -12.66 -0.29 7.09
C ALA A 139 -13.38 0.57 8.14
N GLN A 140 -14.57 0.20 8.58
CA GLN A 140 -15.31 0.89 9.65
C GLN A 140 -14.54 0.83 10.97
N HIS A 141 -14.05 -0.36 11.35
CA HIS A 141 -13.27 -0.57 12.56
C HIS A 141 -11.99 0.28 12.58
N LEU A 142 -11.21 0.25 11.50
CA LEU A 142 -9.95 1.01 11.40
C LEU A 142 -10.18 2.52 11.36
N ARG A 143 -11.25 2.99 10.74
CA ARG A 143 -11.58 4.43 10.66
C ARG A 143 -12.00 5.05 12.00
N ALA A 144 -12.35 4.24 12.98
CA ALA A 144 -12.56 4.73 14.36
C ALA A 144 -11.25 5.25 14.98
N ILE A 145 -10.08 4.81 14.49
CA ILE A 145 -8.77 5.27 14.95
C ILE A 145 -8.45 6.61 14.28
N ARG A 146 -8.22 7.64 15.10
CA ARG A 146 -7.89 8.98 14.60
C ARG A 146 -6.68 8.96 13.65
N GLY A 147 -6.84 9.53 12.46
CA GLY A 147 -5.79 9.63 11.45
C GLY A 147 -5.72 8.46 10.46
N ILE A 148 -6.57 7.44 10.66
CA ILE A 148 -6.75 6.35 9.70
C ILE A 148 -7.92 6.71 8.78
N GLY A 149 -7.59 7.07 7.55
CA GLY A 149 -8.56 7.40 6.51
C GLY A 149 -8.83 6.24 5.54
N PRO A 150 -9.73 6.45 4.56
CA PRO A 150 -10.06 5.43 3.56
C PRO A 150 -8.84 4.85 2.86
N TRP A 151 -7.88 5.68 2.44
CA TRP A 151 -6.66 5.22 1.77
C TRP A 151 -5.83 4.27 2.65
N SER A 152 -5.72 4.54 3.96
CA SER A 152 -4.99 3.64 4.87
C SER A 152 -5.71 2.31 5.07
N CYS A 153 -7.06 2.32 5.07
CA CYS A 153 -7.86 1.10 5.10
C CYS A 153 -7.65 0.27 3.83
N ASP A 154 -7.63 0.92 2.66
CA ASP A 154 -7.33 0.26 1.39
C ASP A 154 -5.94 -0.40 1.41
N MET A 155 -4.93 0.26 2.00
CA MET A 155 -3.58 -0.31 2.12
C MET A 155 -3.56 -1.56 3.01
N VAL A 156 -4.32 -1.57 4.13
CA VAL A 156 -4.47 -2.76 4.98
C VAL A 156 -5.17 -3.87 4.21
N ALA A 157 -6.28 -3.57 3.55
CA ALA A 157 -7.02 -4.56 2.77
C ALA A 157 -6.16 -5.18 1.66
N LEU A 158 -5.46 -4.36 0.87
CA LEU A 158 -4.62 -4.79 -0.25
C LEU A 158 -3.40 -5.60 0.19
N PHE A 159 -2.62 -5.07 1.14
CA PHE A 159 -1.27 -5.57 1.40
C PHE A 159 -1.17 -6.42 2.66
N TYR A 160 -2.03 -6.20 3.64
CA TYR A 160 -2.02 -6.94 4.89
C TYR A 160 -3.01 -8.11 4.88
N CYS A 161 -4.24 -7.86 4.42
CA CYS A 161 -5.29 -8.88 4.33
C CYS A 161 -5.35 -9.57 2.96
N ARG A 162 -4.66 -9.04 1.94
CA ARG A 162 -4.63 -9.55 0.57
C ARG A 162 -6.03 -9.66 -0.06
N SER A 163 -6.92 -8.73 0.27
CA SER A 163 -8.25 -8.65 -0.33
C SER A 163 -8.13 -8.47 -1.84
N PRO A 164 -8.78 -9.33 -2.64
CA PRO A 164 -8.52 -9.37 -4.08
C PRO A 164 -9.15 -8.20 -4.85
N ASP A 165 -10.19 -7.57 -4.31
CA ASP A 165 -11.04 -6.64 -5.07
C ASP A 165 -11.14 -5.24 -4.47
N ILE A 166 -10.04 -4.67 -4.05
CA ILE A 166 -9.95 -3.28 -3.59
C ILE A 166 -9.51 -2.36 -4.74
N TRP A 167 -10.26 -1.28 -4.95
CA TRP A 167 -9.86 -0.20 -5.85
C TRP A 167 -9.63 1.07 -5.04
N PRO A 168 -8.38 1.52 -4.85
CA PRO A 168 -8.06 2.66 -3.98
C PRO A 168 -8.39 3.98 -4.68
N GLU A 169 -9.63 4.42 -4.60
CA GLU A 169 -10.10 5.66 -5.24
C GLU A 169 -9.38 6.90 -4.72
N GLY A 170 -8.93 6.87 -3.46
CA GLY A 170 -8.16 7.94 -2.83
C GLY A 170 -6.66 7.97 -3.19
N ASP A 171 -6.15 6.99 -3.96
CA ASP A 171 -4.74 6.97 -4.34
C ASP A 171 -4.50 7.79 -5.62
N ALA A 172 -3.88 8.96 -5.46
CA ALA A 172 -3.65 9.88 -6.57
C ALA A 172 -2.75 9.29 -7.68
N ALA A 173 -1.80 8.42 -7.33
CA ALA A 173 -0.92 7.79 -8.31
C ALA A 173 -1.69 6.77 -9.15
N VAL A 174 -2.46 5.89 -8.49
CA VAL A 174 -3.33 4.92 -9.15
C VAL A 174 -4.32 5.62 -10.07
N GLN A 175 -5.05 6.63 -9.57
CA GLN A 175 -6.07 7.32 -10.34
C GLN A 175 -5.49 8.07 -11.55
N ARG A 176 -4.37 8.75 -11.37
CA ARG A 176 -3.71 9.49 -12.46
C ARG A 176 -3.22 8.56 -13.56
N THR A 177 -2.50 7.52 -13.19
CA THR A 177 -1.95 6.53 -14.14
C THR A 177 -3.07 5.84 -14.90
N PHE A 178 -4.08 5.35 -14.18
CA PHE A 178 -5.20 4.67 -14.81
C PHE A 178 -5.97 5.58 -15.76
N LYS A 179 -6.30 6.82 -15.35
CA LYS A 179 -6.99 7.80 -16.17
C LYS A 179 -6.20 8.14 -17.45
N GLY A 180 -4.88 8.27 -17.37
CA GLY A 180 -4.02 8.48 -18.54
C GLY A 180 -4.11 7.34 -19.55
N LEU A 181 -4.21 6.09 -19.08
CA LEU A 181 -4.26 4.90 -19.92
C LEU A 181 -5.63 4.63 -20.55
N ILE A 182 -6.72 5.01 -19.87
CA ILE A 182 -8.08 4.75 -20.36
C ILE A 182 -8.70 5.91 -21.16
N GLY A 183 -8.03 7.07 -21.22
CA GLY A 183 -8.47 8.25 -21.96
C GLY A 183 -9.78 8.85 -21.43
N ARG A 184 -10.77 9.01 -22.29
CA ARG A 184 -12.07 9.62 -21.92
C ARG A 184 -13.04 8.71 -21.16
N ARG A 185 -12.68 7.44 -20.92
CA ARG A 185 -13.55 6.51 -20.20
C ARG A 185 -13.70 6.88 -18.72
N HIS A 186 -14.82 6.50 -18.14
CA HIS A 186 -15.09 6.75 -16.72
C HIS A 186 -14.25 5.80 -15.86
N PRO A 187 -13.35 6.28 -14.97
CA PRO A 187 -12.40 5.43 -14.25
C PRO A 187 -13.06 4.32 -13.44
N ALA A 188 -14.04 4.62 -12.59
CA ALA A 188 -14.68 3.62 -11.75
C ALA A 188 -15.40 2.51 -12.56
N ARG A 189 -16.12 2.89 -13.62
CA ARG A 189 -16.79 1.92 -14.52
C ARG A 189 -15.78 1.06 -15.28
N THR A 190 -14.65 1.63 -15.65
CA THR A 190 -13.60 0.89 -16.37
C THR A 190 -12.88 -0.05 -15.42
N ALA A 191 -12.53 0.39 -14.21
CA ALA A 191 -11.93 -0.45 -13.19
C ALA A 191 -12.84 -1.62 -12.78
N ALA A 192 -14.16 -1.41 -12.74
CA ALA A 192 -15.15 -2.46 -12.45
C ALA A 192 -15.08 -3.66 -13.41
N ARG A 193 -14.55 -3.49 -14.64
CA ARG A 193 -14.36 -4.58 -15.61
C ARG A 193 -13.29 -5.59 -15.18
N PHE A 194 -12.47 -5.24 -14.20
CA PHE A 194 -11.40 -6.07 -13.65
C PHE A 194 -11.80 -6.76 -12.32
N ALA A 195 -13.05 -6.57 -11.87
CA ALA A 195 -13.56 -7.29 -10.72
C ALA A 195 -13.59 -8.82 -11.00
N PRO A 196 -13.38 -9.67 -10.00
CA PRO A 196 -13.10 -9.40 -8.59
C PRO A 196 -11.59 -9.26 -8.25
N HIS A 197 -10.79 -8.66 -9.12
CA HIS A 197 -9.32 -8.59 -8.95
C HIS A 197 -8.77 -7.16 -9.08
N ARG A 198 -9.56 -6.14 -8.66
CA ARG A 198 -9.16 -4.72 -8.78
C ARG A 198 -7.93 -4.37 -7.96
N SER A 199 -7.61 -5.14 -6.91
CA SER A 199 -6.36 -5.01 -6.17
C SER A 199 -5.14 -5.23 -7.04
N THR A 200 -5.18 -6.23 -7.92
CA THR A 200 -4.10 -6.47 -8.88
C THR A 200 -4.03 -5.35 -9.93
N LEU A 201 -5.16 -4.79 -10.36
CA LEU A 201 -5.17 -3.62 -11.24
C LEU A 201 -4.48 -2.41 -10.59
N ALA A 202 -4.72 -2.16 -9.31
CA ALA A 202 -4.03 -1.09 -8.57
C ALA A 202 -2.52 -1.33 -8.51
N LEU A 203 -2.07 -2.58 -8.29
CA LEU A 203 -0.65 -2.94 -8.34
C LEU A 203 -0.02 -2.63 -9.69
N TYR A 204 -0.71 -2.90 -10.80
CA TYR A 204 -0.23 -2.52 -12.14
C TYR A 204 0.00 -1.02 -12.23
N MET A 205 -0.90 -0.20 -11.70
CA MET A 205 -0.73 1.26 -11.74
C MET A 205 0.51 1.71 -10.97
N TRP A 206 0.75 1.19 -9.77
CA TRP A 206 1.98 1.49 -9.02
C TRP A 206 3.24 0.95 -9.71
N ARG A 207 3.17 -0.25 -10.31
CA ARG A 207 4.29 -0.82 -11.08
C ARG A 207 4.68 0.07 -12.25
N LEU A 208 3.69 0.59 -12.98
CA LEU A 208 3.94 1.48 -14.12
C LEU A 208 4.59 2.80 -13.69
N VAL A 209 4.14 3.40 -12.59
CA VAL A 209 4.81 4.58 -12.00
C VAL A 209 6.27 4.29 -11.63
N ALA A 210 6.55 3.09 -11.12
CA ALA A 210 7.91 2.69 -10.76
C ALA A 210 8.79 2.49 -12.02
N LEU A 211 8.25 1.90 -13.08
CA LEU A 211 8.94 1.71 -14.36
C LEU A 211 9.28 3.05 -15.01
N GLU A 212 8.32 3.98 -15.10
CA GLU A 212 8.57 5.32 -15.65
C GLU A 212 9.67 6.07 -14.89
N ARG A 213 9.75 5.91 -13.57
CA ARG A 213 10.82 6.53 -12.77
C ARG A 213 12.18 5.88 -13.00
N SER A 214 12.22 4.58 -13.27
CA SER A 214 13.45 3.86 -13.60
C SER A 214 13.97 4.25 -14.99
N ASP A 215 13.07 4.45 -15.95
CA ASP A 215 13.41 4.86 -17.32
C ASP A 215 13.91 6.32 -17.38
N LEU A 216 13.55 7.16 -16.39
CA LEU A 216 13.99 8.55 -16.25
C LEU A 216 15.28 8.70 -15.43
N ALA A 217 15.77 7.64 -14.79
CA ALA A 217 17.04 7.68 -14.08
C ALA A 217 18.19 7.68 -15.11
N PRO A 218 19.21 8.55 -14.98
CA PRO A 218 20.35 8.55 -15.89
C PRO A 218 21.06 7.20 -15.82
N PRO A 219 21.54 6.65 -16.96
CA PRO A 219 22.35 5.45 -16.96
C PRO A 219 23.67 5.74 -16.23
N GLY A 220 23.89 5.05 -15.09
CA GLY A 220 25.18 5.03 -14.39
C GLY A 220 25.30 6.03 -13.26
N GLY A 221 24.78 5.67 -12.09
CA GLY A 221 25.27 6.09 -10.78
C GLY A 221 25.66 4.83 -10.01
N ALA A 222 26.90 4.40 -10.16
CA ALA A 222 27.53 3.39 -9.32
C ALA A 222 27.78 3.95 -7.92
#